data_3477042d60590d7a2f6e8659510043ab
#
_entry.id   3477042d60590d7a2f6e8659510043ab
#
_cell.length_a   1.000
_cell.length_b   1.000
_cell.length_c   1.000
_cell.angle_alpha   90.00
_cell.angle_beta   90.00
_cell.angle_gamma   90.00
#
_symmetry.space_group_name_H-M   'P 1'
#
loop_
_entity.id
_entity.type
_entity.pdbx_description
1 polymer ?
#
loop_
_entity_poly.entity_id
_entity_poly.type
_entity_poly.pdbx_seq_one_letter_code
_entity_poly.pdbx_strand_id
1 'polypeptide(L)'
;MKKLLLCCTFILMISGLVAQDNTCTDSCEFKIKEYPILFQQRAAEYRALCYQAFNLAALRLNMLPKTNTRRAIITDLDETILDNSYQQAELIVNNQPYTGRSWKEWTDKSAATGMPGAVEFLQKAKQKGITIFYISNRDTSEVKSTILNLQKLKLPNADAAHMLFLSGTSSKEARRQLVMKKYNVVMLLGDNLNDFMQVFEKKNINDRFAETDKVKAEWGKKFIVLPNAAYGEWENAIYDYDRNLSPEQKEAKRKEKIILPPAE
;
A
#
# COMPACT_ATOMS: atom_id res chain seq x y z
N MET A 1 -0.31 67.99 -61.45
CA MET A 1 -1.25 67.51 -60.42
C MET A 1 -1.03 65.99 -60.28
N LYS A 2 -0.23 65.53 -59.30
CA LYS A 2 0.10 64.13 -59.07
C LYS A 2 -0.80 63.62 -57.97
N LYS A 3 -1.64 62.60 -58.27
CA LYS A 3 -2.48 61.90 -57.29
C LYS A 3 -1.64 60.86 -56.61
N LEU A 4 -1.54 60.98 -55.27
CA LEU A 4 -0.88 60.01 -54.40
C LEU A 4 -1.90 58.93 -54.03
N LEU A 5 -1.63 57.68 -54.41
CA LEU A 5 -2.46 56.53 -54.08
C LEU A 5 -1.89 55.94 -52.76
N LEU A 6 -2.69 56.00 -51.70
CA LEU A 6 -2.35 55.46 -50.37
C LEU A 6 -2.82 53.99 -50.33
N CYS A 7 -1.88 53.07 -50.31
CA CYS A 7 -2.15 51.64 -50.23
C CYS A 7 -2.16 51.26 -48.74
N CYS A 8 -3.34 51.04 -48.13
CA CYS A 8 -3.46 50.49 -46.80
C CYS A 8 -3.31 48.97 -46.82
N THR A 9 -2.17 48.48 -46.38
CA THR A 9 -1.91 47.06 -46.14
C THR A 9 -2.49 46.69 -44.79
N PHE A 10 -3.54 45.91 -44.77
CA PHE A 10 -4.13 45.28 -43.56
C PHE A 10 -3.28 44.06 -43.22
N ILE A 11 -2.49 44.13 -42.14
CA ILE A 11 -1.81 42.96 -41.59
C ILE A 11 -2.81 42.27 -40.67
N LEU A 12 -3.32 41.11 -41.09
CA LEU A 12 -4.07 40.19 -40.23
C LEU A 12 -3.04 39.50 -39.32
N MET A 13 -3.02 39.92 -38.07
CA MET A 13 -2.42 39.10 -37.01
C MET A 13 -3.32 37.91 -36.71
N ILE A 14 -2.94 36.74 -37.20
CA ILE A 14 -3.51 35.47 -36.75
C ILE A 14 -2.83 35.15 -35.44
N SER A 15 -3.50 35.46 -34.32
CA SER A 15 -3.14 34.93 -33.01
C SER A 15 -3.48 33.44 -33.00
N GLY A 16 -2.48 32.60 -33.29
CA GLY A 16 -2.57 31.16 -33.06
C GLY A 16 -2.79 30.92 -31.56
N LEU A 17 -4.02 30.55 -31.20
CA LEU A 17 -4.24 29.85 -29.92
C LEU A 17 -3.45 28.53 -30.01
N VAL A 18 -2.27 28.50 -29.39
CA VAL A 18 -1.61 27.23 -29.05
C VAL A 18 -2.52 26.63 -27.96
N ALA A 19 -3.37 25.69 -28.35
CA ALA A 19 -4.00 24.80 -27.39
C ALA A 19 -2.86 24.09 -26.68
N GLN A 20 -2.68 24.42 -25.40
CA GLN A 20 -1.73 23.72 -24.54
C GLN A 20 -2.32 22.32 -24.36
N ASP A 21 -1.83 21.37 -25.12
CA ASP A 21 -2.19 19.97 -24.99
C ASP A 21 -1.72 19.50 -23.60
N ASN A 22 -2.63 19.56 -22.64
CA ASN A 22 -2.44 18.99 -21.31
C ASN A 22 -2.54 17.46 -21.41
N THR A 23 -1.71 16.85 -22.25
CA THR A 23 -1.53 15.40 -22.22
C THR A 23 -0.88 15.05 -20.89
N CYS A 24 -1.62 14.34 -20.07
CA CYS A 24 -1.09 13.76 -18.83
C CYS A 24 -0.03 12.73 -19.25
N THR A 25 1.22 13.14 -19.27
CA THR A 25 2.36 12.27 -19.53
C THR A 25 2.61 11.35 -18.33
N ASP A 26 3.42 10.31 -18.50
CA ASP A 26 3.82 9.38 -17.40
C ASP A 26 4.22 10.11 -16.11
N SER A 27 4.73 11.34 -16.20
CA SER A 27 5.04 12.20 -15.05
C SER A 27 3.84 12.56 -14.17
N CYS A 28 2.60 12.52 -14.69
CA CYS A 28 1.40 12.78 -13.89
C CYS A 28 1.04 11.60 -12.97
N GLU A 29 1.32 10.38 -13.37
CA GLU A 29 0.97 9.19 -12.56
C GLU A 29 1.78 9.14 -11.25
N PHE A 30 3.02 9.64 -11.26
CA PHE A 30 3.86 9.73 -10.05
C PHE A 30 3.45 10.87 -9.14
N LYS A 31 3.04 12.02 -9.70
CA LYS A 31 2.57 13.18 -8.93
C LYS A 31 1.33 12.87 -8.09
N ILE A 32 0.48 11.96 -8.55
CA ILE A 32 -0.71 11.54 -7.78
C ILE A 32 -0.31 10.89 -6.45
N LYS A 33 0.83 10.19 -6.41
CA LYS A 33 1.32 9.53 -5.19
C LYS A 33 2.07 10.46 -4.26
N GLU A 34 2.37 11.68 -4.66
CA GLU A 34 3.10 12.66 -3.86
C GLU A 34 2.41 12.94 -2.52
N TYR A 35 1.12 13.30 -2.54
CA TYR A 35 0.37 13.56 -1.30
C TYR A 35 0.23 12.34 -0.39
N PRO A 36 -0.12 11.14 -0.88
CA PRO A 36 -0.08 9.92 -0.07
C PRO A 36 1.27 9.67 0.60
N ILE A 37 2.37 9.85 -0.11
CA ILE A 37 3.71 9.66 0.44
C ILE A 37 4.08 10.76 1.43
N LEU A 38 3.75 12.03 1.15
CA LEU A 38 3.92 13.12 2.10
C LEU A 38 3.09 12.89 3.38
N PHE A 39 1.86 12.40 3.25
CA PHE A 39 1.02 12.03 4.40
C PHE A 39 1.66 10.93 5.23
N GLN A 40 2.18 9.87 4.59
CA GLN A 40 2.88 8.79 5.29
C GLN A 40 4.13 9.29 6.02
N GLN A 41 4.94 10.15 5.39
CA GLN A 41 6.24 10.58 5.93
C GLN A 41 6.16 11.77 6.89
N ARG A 42 5.17 12.66 6.73
CA ARG A 42 5.15 13.98 7.37
C ARG A 42 3.93 14.27 8.23
N ALA A 43 2.81 13.56 8.03
CA ALA A 43 1.64 13.80 8.84
C ALA A 43 1.76 13.12 10.21
N ALA A 44 1.59 13.91 11.28
CA ALA A 44 1.51 13.38 12.63
C ALA A 44 0.30 12.45 12.80
N GLU A 45 -0.76 12.72 12.06
CA GLU A 45 -1.99 11.91 12.01
C GLU A 45 -1.72 10.49 11.49
N TYR A 46 -0.91 10.32 10.43
CA TYR A 46 -0.51 9.00 9.97
C TYR A 46 0.22 8.21 11.05
N ARG A 47 1.16 8.87 11.72
CA ARG A 47 1.92 8.28 12.83
C ARG A 47 1.00 7.89 13.98
N ALA A 48 0.02 8.75 14.32
CA ALA A 48 -0.98 8.48 15.35
C ALA A 48 -1.87 7.29 14.99
N LEU A 49 -2.30 7.16 13.73
CA LEU A 49 -3.06 6.00 13.23
C LEU A 49 -2.28 4.70 13.37
N CYS A 50 -0.99 4.69 13.03
CA CYS A 50 -0.13 3.51 13.22
C CYS A 50 -0.03 3.13 14.71
N TYR A 51 0.23 4.08 15.59
CA TYR A 51 0.25 3.82 17.04
C TYR A 51 -1.10 3.32 17.55
N GLN A 52 -2.22 3.89 17.09
CA GLN A 52 -3.56 3.44 17.45
C GLN A 52 -3.76 1.96 17.06
N ALA A 53 -3.37 1.57 15.85
CA ALA A 53 -3.46 0.19 15.37
C ALA A 53 -2.64 -0.77 16.25
N PHE A 54 -1.37 -0.48 16.52
CA PHE A 54 -0.52 -1.33 17.34
C PHE A 54 -0.86 -1.32 18.83
N ASN A 55 -1.35 -0.18 19.38
CA ASN A 55 -1.84 -0.12 20.75
C ASN A 55 -3.09 -0.99 20.93
N LEU A 56 -4.02 -0.96 19.96
CA LEU A 56 -5.19 -1.81 19.96
C LEU A 56 -4.79 -3.29 19.85
N ALA A 57 -3.85 -3.62 18.95
CA ALA A 57 -3.27 -4.95 18.84
C ALA A 57 -2.67 -5.43 20.17
N ALA A 58 -1.89 -4.59 20.84
CA ALA A 58 -1.29 -4.89 22.14
C ALA A 58 -2.35 -5.10 23.24
N LEU A 59 -3.42 -4.29 23.24
CA LEU A 59 -4.56 -4.47 24.15
C LEU A 59 -5.20 -5.85 23.93
N ARG A 60 -5.47 -6.23 22.68
CA ARG A 60 -6.05 -7.55 22.35
C ARG A 60 -5.14 -8.71 22.77
N LEU A 61 -3.82 -8.60 22.57
CA LEU A 61 -2.89 -9.61 23.07
C LEU A 61 -2.93 -9.77 24.60
N ASN A 62 -3.10 -8.67 25.33
CA ASN A 62 -3.19 -8.72 26.79
C ASN A 62 -4.47 -9.41 27.27
N MET A 63 -5.55 -9.37 26.48
CA MET A 63 -6.85 -10.00 26.81
C MET A 63 -6.89 -11.50 26.42
N LEU A 64 -5.88 -12.05 25.75
CA LEU A 64 -5.88 -13.45 25.38
C LEU A 64 -5.83 -14.35 26.62
N PRO A 65 -6.72 -15.37 26.74
CA PRO A 65 -6.70 -16.28 27.87
C PRO A 65 -5.40 -17.11 27.88
N LYS A 66 -4.98 -17.57 29.03
CA LYS A 66 -3.87 -18.53 29.14
C LYS A 66 -4.25 -19.84 28.43
N THR A 67 -3.31 -20.43 27.67
CA THR A 67 -3.51 -21.69 26.94
C THR A 67 -2.18 -22.35 26.67
N ASN A 68 -2.22 -23.68 26.48
CA ASN A 68 -1.08 -24.47 26.03
C ASN A 68 -0.99 -24.58 24.50
N THR A 69 -1.95 -24.03 23.76
CA THR A 69 -1.91 -24.06 22.29
C THR A 69 -0.86 -23.11 21.75
N ARG A 70 -0.16 -23.52 20.70
CA ARG A 70 0.79 -22.66 20.00
C ARG A 70 0.01 -21.52 19.31
N ARG A 71 0.33 -20.30 19.65
CA ARG A 71 -0.29 -19.10 19.06
C ARG A 71 0.64 -18.45 18.04
N ALA A 72 0.04 -17.88 17.02
CA ALA A 72 0.76 -17.07 16.04
C ALA A 72 0.03 -15.78 15.71
N ILE A 73 0.83 -14.81 15.28
CA ILE A 73 0.41 -13.65 14.53
C ILE A 73 0.88 -13.85 13.10
N ILE A 74 0.04 -13.56 12.13
CA ILE A 74 0.42 -13.40 10.73
C ILE A 74 0.44 -11.91 10.43
N THR A 75 1.51 -11.43 9.83
CA THR A 75 1.63 -10.04 9.40
C THR A 75 2.12 -9.97 7.96
N ASP A 76 1.60 -9.00 7.22
CA ASP A 76 2.27 -8.52 6.02
C ASP A 76 3.55 -7.76 6.39
N LEU A 77 4.35 -7.37 5.40
CA LEU A 77 5.59 -6.61 5.56
C LEU A 77 5.45 -5.16 5.13
N ASP A 78 5.12 -4.94 3.86
CA ASP A 78 5.23 -3.64 3.20
C ASP A 78 4.06 -2.73 3.60
N GLU A 79 4.34 -1.52 4.07
CA GLU A 79 3.39 -0.56 4.67
C GLU A 79 2.59 -1.10 5.87
N THR A 80 3.02 -2.27 6.36
CA THR A 80 2.46 -2.88 7.59
C THR A 80 3.48 -2.87 8.71
N ILE A 81 4.65 -3.48 8.51
CA ILE A 81 5.75 -3.55 9.47
C ILE A 81 6.94 -2.73 9.00
N LEU A 82 7.15 -2.65 7.69
CA LEU A 82 8.22 -1.92 7.04
C LEU A 82 7.66 -0.69 6.31
N ASP A 83 8.30 0.44 6.48
CA ASP A 83 8.03 1.68 5.77
C ASP A 83 8.88 1.76 4.50
N ASN A 84 8.25 1.62 3.34
CA ASN A 84 8.89 1.74 2.04
C ASN A 84 8.62 3.10 1.36
N SER A 85 8.05 4.06 2.07
CA SER A 85 7.77 5.40 1.54
C SER A 85 9.02 6.09 0.99
N TYR A 86 10.20 5.73 1.49
CA TYR A 86 11.49 6.24 0.99
C TYR A 86 11.75 5.86 -0.46
N GLN A 87 11.46 4.61 -0.83
CA GLN A 87 11.57 4.14 -2.21
C GLN A 87 10.57 4.86 -3.12
N GLN A 88 9.31 5.00 -2.66
CA GLN A 88 8.29 5.73 -3.40
C GLN A 88 8.68 7.21 -3.58
N ALA A 89 9.22 7.85 -2.55
CA ALA A 89 9.70 9.22 -2.60
C ALA A 89 10.87 9.37 -3.60
N GLU A 90 11.82 8.43 -3.61
CA GLU A 90 12.93 8.42 -4.57
C GLU A 90 12.42 8.36 -6.03
N LEU A 91 11.41 7.54 -6.32
CA LEU A 91 10.79 7.47 -7.64
C LEU A 91 10.08 8.77 -8.01
N ILE A 92 9.32 9.38 -7.09
CA ILE A 92 8.60 10.64 -7.31
C ILE A 92 9.59 11.78 -7.62
N VAL A 93 10.62 11.95 -6.78
CA VAL A 93 11.61 13.03 -6.94
C VAL A 93 12.39 12.89 -8.24
N ASN A 94 12.74 11.66 -8.61
CA ASN A 94 13.49 11.38 -9.84
C ASN A 94 12.60 11.21 -11.08
N ASN A 95 11.28 11.36 -10.93
CA ASN A 95 10.30 11.19 -12.01
C ASN A 95 10.43 9.83 -12.72
N GLN A 96 10.63 8.77 -11.92
CA GLN A 96 10.86 7.41 -12.40
C GLN A 96 9.67 6.47 -12.12
N PRO A 97 9.33 5.57 -13.06
CA PRO A 97 8.28 4.59 -12.83
C PRO A 97 8.70 3.52 -11.82
N TYR A 98 7.70 3.00 -11.11
CA TYR A 98 7.88 1.77 -10.35
C TYR A 98 8.15 0.61 -11.31
N THR A 99 9.20 -0.14 -11.04
CA THR A 99 9.55 -1.37 -11.77
C THR A 99 9.96 -2.46 -10.77
N GLY A 100 9.84 -3.73 -11.18
CA GLY A 100 10.36 -4.83 -10.36
C GLY A 100 11.87 -4.71 -10.09
N ARG A 101 12.62 -4.07 -11.00
CA ARG A 101 14.05 -3.78 -10.80
C ARG A 101 14.26 -2.74 -9.71
N SER A 102 13.61 -1.58 -9.79
CA SER A 102 13.75 -0.51 -8.77
C SER A 102 13.29 -0.99 -7.39
N TRP A 103 12.27 -1.84 -7.34
CA TRP A 103 11.85 -2.49 -6.10
C TRP A 103 12.92 -3.44 -5.55
N LYS A 104 13.46 -4.30 -6.40
CA LYS A 104 14.53 -5.23 -5.99
C LYS A 104 15.77 -4.50 -5.48
N GLU A 105 16.19 -3.44 -6.17
CA GLU A 105 17.29 -2.57 -5.74
C GLU A 105 17.05 -1.94 -4.37
N TRP A 106 15.81 -1.55 -4.08
CA TRP A 106 15.42 -1.04 -2.76
C TRP A 106 15.50 -2.14 -1.69
N THR A 107 14.86 -3.28 -1.92
CA THR A 107 14.82 -4.36 -0.93
C THR A 107 16.21 -4.93 -0.64
N ASP A 108 17.11 -4.94 -1.62
CA ASP A 108 18.51 -5.38 -1.44
C ASP A 108 19.33 -4.44 -0.53
N LYS A 109 18.97 -3.15 -0.44
CA LYS A 109 19.57 -2.22 0.53
C LYS A 109 19.29 -2.64 1.97
N SER A 110 18.22 -3.41 2.24
CA SER A 110 17.76 -3.80 3.59
C SER A 110 17.69 -2.58 4.52
N ALA A 111 17.09 -1.49 4.02
CA ALA A 111 17.11 -0.16 4.63
C ALA A 111 15.71 0.37 5.01
N ALA A 112 14.65 -0.39 4.78
CA ALA A 112 13.32 0.01 5.22
C ALA A 112 13.28 0.18 6.74
N THR A 113 12.69 1.28 7.21
CA THR A 113 12.50 1.53 8.64
C THR A 113 11.25 0.81 9.14
N GLY A 114 11.13 0.66 10.45
CA GLY A 114 9.90 0.10 11.05
C GLY A 114 8.77 1.11 11.03
N MET A 115 7.55 0.64 10.70
CA MET A 115 6.33 1.42 10.90
C MET A 115 6.19 1.84 12.36
N PRO A 116 5.67 3.05 12.65
CA PRO A 116 5.53 3.54 14.03
C PRO A 116 4.76 2.57 14.93
N GLY A 117 5.41 2.04 15.96
CA GLY A 117 4.84 1.08 16.92
C GLY A 117 4.97 -0.41 16.54
N ALA A 118 5.39 -0.73 15.31
CA ALA A 118 5.47 -2.10 14.83
C ALA A 118 6.51 -2.94 15.59
N VAL A 119 7.71 -2.39 15.76
CA VAL A 119 8.84 -3.10 16.40
C VAL A 119 8.49 -3.44 17.84
N GLU A 120 8.04 -2.45 18.61
CA GLU A 120 7.68 -2.60 20.02
C GLU A 120 6.54 -3.61 20.19
N PHE A 121 5.53 -3.55 19.32
CA PHE A 121 4.41 -4.48 19.35
C PHE A 121 4.85 -5.92 19.11
N LEU A 122 5.63 -6.19 18.06
CA LEU A 122 6.07 -7.54 17.72
C LEU A 122 7.04 -8.12 18.73
N GLN A 123 7.93 -7.29 19.31
CA GLN A 123 8.79 -7.70 20.41
C GLN A 123 7.95 -8.09 21.66
N LYS A 124 6.94 -7.30 22.00
CA LYS A 124 6.00 -7.62 23.08
C LYS A 124 5.23 -8.92 22.81
N ALA A 125 4.78 -9.15 21.57
CA ALA A 125 4.13 -10.40 21.18
C ALA A 125 5.05 -11.61 21.37
N LYS A 126 6.31 -11.50 20.97
CA LYS A 126 7.33 -12.54 21.17
C LYS A 126 7.58 -12.83 22.64
N GLN A 127 7.68 -11.79 23.49
CA GLN A 127 7.83 -11.94 24.94
C GLN A 127 6.64 -12.70 25.58
N LYS A 128 5.45 -12.62 24.98
CA LYS A 128 4.26 -13.40 25.38
C LYS A 128 4.20 -14.81 24.80
N GLY A 129 5.27 -15.30 24.15
CA GLY A 129 5.35 -16.63 23.56
C GLY A 129 4.58 -16.79 22.25
N ILE A 130 4.25 -15.69 21.58
CA ILE A 130 3.54 -15.72 20.29
C ILE A 130 4.56 -15.78 19.16
N THR A 131 4.37 -16.71 18.22
CA THR A 131 5.19 -16.83 17.02
C THR A 131 4.72 -15.86 15.96
N ILE A 132 5.66 -15.20 15.27
CA ILE A 132 5.35 -14.26 14.19
C ILE A 132 5.66 -14.90 12.86
N PHE A 133 4.69 -14.88 11.94
CA PHE A 133 4.87 -15.26 10.55
C PHE A 133 4.69 -14.06 9.64
N TYR A 134 5.61 -13.88 8.72
CA TYR A 134 5.61 -12.80 7.74
C TYR A 134 5.16 -13.37 6.39
N ILE A 135 3.98 -12.95 5.92
CA ILE A 135 3.41 -13.38 4.65
C ILE A 135 3.36 -12.19 3.69
N SER A 136 4.28 -12.12 2.76
CA SER A 136 4.44 -11.00 1.84
C SER A 136 4.38 -11.45 0.38
N ASN A 137 3.99 -10.54 -0.51
CA ASN A 137 4.08 -10.73 -1.95
C ASN A 137 5.42 -10.28 -2.55
N ARG A 138 6.43 -10.06 -1.72
CA ARG A 138 7.83 -9.98 -2.16
C ARG A 138 8.23 -11.27 -2.86
N ASP A 139 9.08 -11.18 -3.87
CA ASP A 139 9.63 -12.34 -4.58
C ASP A 139 10.55 -13.16 -3.67
N THR A 140 10.65 -14.47 -3.93
CA THR A 140 11.49 -15.37 -3.14
C THR A 140 12.98 -15.00 -3.19
N SER A 141 13.44 -14.33 -4.23
CA SER A 141 14.81 -13.80 -4.33
C SER A 141 15.11 -12.69 -3.32
N GLU A 142 14.08 -12.10 -2.70
CA GLU A 142 14.18 -11.01 -1.72
C GLU A 142 14.20 -11.52 -0.27
N VAL A 143 14.06 -12.84 -0.05
CA VAL A 143 14.02 -13.43 1.30
C VAL A 143 15.25 -13.06 2.11
N LYS A 144 16.45 -13.17 1.53
CA LYS A 144 17.71 -12.91 2.24
C LYS A 144 17.84 -11.45 2.69
N SER A 145 17.58 -10.51 1.80
CA SER A 145 17.63 -9.07 2.10
C SER A 145 16.55 -8.66 3.09
N THR A 146 15.36 -9.27 2.99
CA THR A 146 14.27 -9.03 3.94
C THR A 146 14.62 -9.52 5.33
N ILE A 147 15.13 -10.75 5.48
CA ILE A 147 15.61 -11.28 6.78
C ILE A 147 16.61 -10.31 7.40
N LEU A 148 17.59 -9.86 6.61
CA LEU A 148 18.61 -8.91 7.08
C LEU A 148 17.98 -7.60 7.56
N ASN A 149 16.99 -7.07 6.84
CA ASN A 149 16.28 -5.84 7.24
C ASN A 149 15.54 -6.04 8.57
N LEU A 150 14.79 -7.15 8.71
CA LEU A 150 14.08 -7.44 9.95
C LEU A 150 15.02 -7.65 11.13
N GLN A 151 16.19 -8.29 10.91
CA GLN A 151 17.22 -8.47 11.93
C GLN A 151 17.83 -7.13 12.37
N LYS A 152 18.12 -6.22 11.44
CA LYS A 152 18.58 -4.85 11.76
C LYS A 152 17.57 -4.12 12.66
N LEU A 153 16.27 -4.33 12.44
CA LEU A 153 15.19 -3.78 13.25
C LEU A 153 14.92 -4.58 14.54
N LYS A 154 15.66 -5.66 14.79
CA LYS A 154 15.47 -6.57 15.92
C LYS A 154 14.07 -7.17 15.99
N LEU A 155 13.47 -7.41 14.84
CA LEU A 155 12.15 -8.04 14.75
C LEU A 155 12.24 -9.55 15.05
N PRO A 156 11.25 -10.13 15.76
CA PRO A 156 11.28 -11.54 16.13
C PRO A 156 11.03 -12.47 14.93
N ASN A 157 11.50 -13.70 15.01
CA ASN A 157 11.31 -14.71 13.96
C ASN A 157 11.80 -14.25 12.57
N ALA A 158 12.85 -13.43 12.53
CA ALA A 158 13.50 -12.96 11.31
C ALA A 158 14.41 -14.05 10.71
N ASP A 159 13.79 -15.12 10.22
CA ASP A 159 14.44 -16.29 9.62
C ASP A 159 13.58 -16.92 8.53
N ALA A 160 14.16 -17.76 7.68
CA ALA A 160 13.49 -18.35 6.53
C ALA A 160 12.26 -19.22 6.87
N ALA A 161 12.23 -19.82 8.07
CA ALA A 161 11.12 -20.69 8.47
C ALA A 161 9.82 -19.91 8.75
N HIS A 162 9.94 -18.61 9.03
CA HIS A 162 8.82 -17.74 9.33
C HIS A 162 8.46 -16.77 8.20
N MET A 163 9.14 -16.88 7.03
CA MET A 163 8.88 -16.09 5.83
C MET A 163 8.11 -16.91 4.81
N LEU A 164 6.90 -16.47 4.44
CA LEU A 164 6.11 -17.07 3.38
C LEU A 164 5.89 -16.04 2.26
N PHE A 165 6.77 -16.10 1.26
CA PHE A 165 6.81 -15.15 0.16
C PHE A 165 5.97 -15.58 -1.04
N LEU A 166 5.91 -14.73 -2.06
CA LEU A 166 5.15 -15.01 -3.29
C LEU A 166 5.57 -16.34 -3.89
N SER A 167 4.59 -17.22 -4.12
CA SER A 167 4.80 -18.52 -4.76
C SER A 167 3.67 -18.78 -5.75
N GLY A 168 3.91 -18.46 -7.02
CA GLY A 168 2.98 -18.69 -8.12
C GLY A 168 1.72 -17.81 -8.15
N THR A 169 1.24 -17.32 -7.01
CA THR A 169 0.05 -16.47 -6.91
C THR A 169 0.22 -15.37 -5.86
N SER A 170 -0.35 -14.20 -6.13
CA SER A 170 -0.42 -13.10 -5.18
C SER A 170 -1.41 -13.36 -4.02
N SER A 171 -2.33 -14.32 -4.17
CA SER A 171 -3.20 -14.71 -3.06
C SER A 171 -2.38 -15.21 -1.87
N LYS A 172 -2.66 -14.68 -0.69
CA LYS A 172 -2.00 -15.07 0.57
C LYS A 172 -2.73 -16.22 1.27
N GLU A 173 -3.89 -16.68 0.77
CA GLU A 173 -4.75 -17.64 1.46
C GLU A 173 -4.07 -18.96 1.74
N ALA A 174 -3.49 -19.60 0.73
CA ALA A 174 -2.80 -20.88 0.91
C ALA A 174 -1.67 -20.78 1.95
N ARG A 175 -0.92 -19.66 1.96
CA ARG A 175 0.15 -19.39 2.91
C ARG A 175 -0.38 -19.18 4.34
N ARG A 176 -1.51 -18.47 4.52
CA ARG A 176 -2.21 -18.35 5.80
C ARG A 176 -2.66 -19.72 6.32
N GLN A 177 -3.26 -20.54 5.46
CA GLN A 177 -3.71 -21.89 5.82
C GLN A 177 -2.56 -22.80 6.28
N LEU A 178 -1.37 -22.71 5.69
CA LEU A 178 -0.19 -23.45 6.16
C LEU A 178 0.15 -23.12 7.61
N VAL A 179 0.05 -21.85 8.01
CA VAL A 179 0.27 -21.43 9.40
C VAL A 179 -0.87 -21.90 10.29
N MET A 180 -2.12 -21.70 9.85
CA MET A 180 -3.34 -22.04 10.63
C MET A 180 -3.45 -23.54 10.93
N LYS A 181 -2.90 -24.43 10.09
CA LYS A 181 -2.84 -25.86 10.35
C LYS A 181 -1.99 -26.23 11.59
N LYS A 182 -1.03 -25.39 11.96
CA LYS A 182 -0.05 -25.69 13.03
C LYS A 182 -0.19 -24.77 14.25
N TYR A 183 -0.83 -23.61 14.08
CA TYR A 183 -0.92 -22.56 15.08
C TYR A 183 -2.35 -22.03 15.20
N ASN A 184 -2.74 -21.68 16.40
CA ASN A 184 -3.91 -20.82 16.61
C ASN A 184 -3.53 -19.39 16.25
N VAL A 185 -3.93 -18.92 15.07
CA VAL A 185 -3.67 -17.55 14.60
C VAL A 185 -4.62 -16.61 15.33
N VAL A 186 -4.07 -15.85 16.25
CA VAL A 186 -4.83 -14.95 17.12
C VAL A 186 -5.01 -13.55 16.52
N MET A 187 -4.19 -13.17 15.52
CA MET A 187 -4.23 -11.84 14.91
C MET A 187 -3.62 -11.87 13.52
N LEU A 188 -4.17 -11.05 12.64
CA LEU A 188 -3.62 -10.73 11.34
C LEU A 188 -3.41 -9.22 11.25
N LEU A 189 -2.26 -8.80 10.67
CA LEU A 189 -1.93 -7.40 10.42
C LEU A 189 -1.64 -7.22 8.93
N GLY A 190 -2.13 -6.11 8.38
CA GLY A 190 -1.92 -5.77 6.96
C GLY A 190 -2.39 -4.34 6.69
N ASP A 191 -1.95 -3.77 5.58
CA ASP A 191 -2.44 -2.51 5.02
C ASP A 191 -3.48 -2.74 3.93
N ASN A 192 -3.57 -3.98 3.43
CA ASN A 192 -4.48 -4.40 2.37
C ASN A 192 -5.46 -5.45 2.87
N LEU A 193 -6.74 -5.33 2.50
CA LEU A 193 -7.78 -6.28 2.95
C LEU A 193 -7.50 -7.73 2.50
N ASN A 194 -6.75 -7.93 1.41
CA ASN A 194 -6.32 -9.25 0.96
C ASN A 194 -5.37 -9.97 1.94
N ASP A 195 -4.78 -9.23 2.90
CA ASP A 195 -3.95 -9.79 3.97
C ASP A 195 -4.77 -10.57 4.99
N PHE A 196 -6.05 -10.26 5.10
CA PHE A 196 -6.94 -10.84 6.08
C PHE A 196 -7.74 -12.03 5.56
N MET A 197 -8.37 -11.89 4.39
CA MET A 197 -9.25 -12.94 3.83
C MET A 197 -9.22 -12.92 2.30
N GLN A 198 -9.32 -14.10 1.68
CA GLN A 198 -9.39 -14.26 0.23
C GLN A 198 -10.62 -13.59 -0.40
N VAL A 199 -11.69 -13.45 0.37
CA VAL A 199 -12.96 -12.88 -0.11
C VAL A 199 -12.82 -11.46 -0.66
N PHE A 200 -11.77 -10.72 -0.28
CA PHE A 200 -11.49 -9.36 -0.74
C PHE A 200 -10.75 -9.29 -2.07
N GLU A 201 -10.21 -10.41 -2.56
CA GLU A 201 -9.39 -10.44 -3.77
C GLU A 201 -10.24 -10.18 -5.03
N LYS A 202 -9.78 -9.29 -5.90
CA LYS A 202 -10.39 -8.96 -7.20
C LYS A 202 -11.87 -8.60 -7.13
N LYS A 203 -12.30 -7.94 -6.05
CA LYS A 203 -13.66 -7.44 -5.88
C LYS A 203 -13.78 -5.99 -6.29
N ASN A 204 -14.89 -5.61 -6.92
CA ASN A 204 -15.22 -4.22 -7.18
C ASN A 204 -15.40 -3.44 -5.85
N ILE A 205 -15.47 -2.12 -5.92
CA ILE A 205 -15.54 -1.23 -4.75
C ILE A 205 -16.70 -1.61 -3.83
N ASN A 206 -17.91 -1.78 -4.37
CA ASN A 206 -19.11 -2.06 -3.59
C ASN A 206 -19.05 -3.43 -2.90
N ASP A 207 -18.56 -4.45 -3.60
CA ASP A 207 -18.37 -5.78 -3.01
C ASP A 207 -17.33 -5.75 -1.90
N ARG A 208 -16.23 -4.96 -2.06
CA ARG A 208 -15.22 -4.79 -1.00
C ARG A 208 -15.84 -4.14 0.23
N PHE A 209 -16.68 -3.12 0.08
CA PHE A 209 -17.42 -2.52 1.19
C PHE A 209 -18.33 -3.53 1.88
N ALA A 210 -19.15 -4.24 1.10
CA ALA A 210 -20.06 -5.23 1.64
C ALA A 210 -19.33 -6.34 2.42
N GLU A 211 -18.23 -6.87 1.90
CA GLU A 211 -17.43 -7.89 2.60
C GLU A 211 -16.75 -7.31 3.86
N THR A 212 -16.32 -6.05 3.84
CA THR A 212 -15.77 -5.36 5.02
C THR A 212 -16.83 -5.25 6.13
N ASP A 213 -18.06 -4.90 5.77
CA ASP A 213 -19.17 -4.75 6.72
C ASP A 213 -19.61 -6.10 7.32
N LYS A 214 -19.59 -7.19 6.55
CA LYS A 214 -19.90 -8.54 7.07
C LYS A 214 -18.98 -8.96 8.21
N VAL A 215 -17.73 -8.52 8.19
CA VAL A 215 -16.72 -8.88 9.20
C VAL A 215 -16.38 -7.71 10.15
N LYS A 216 -17.26 -6.70 10.25
CA LYS A 216 -17.01 -5.48 11.04
C LYS A 216 -16.62 -5.76 12.50
N ALA A 217 -17.06 -6.87 13.07
CA ALA A 217 -16.74 -7.26 14.45
C ALA A 217 -15.28 -7.75 14.64
N GLU A 218 -14.58 -8.07 13.55
CA GLU A 218 -13.18 -8.54 13.58
C GLU A 218 -12.17 -7.39 13.48
N TRP A 219 -12.57 -6.23 12.93
CA TRP A 219 -11.70 -5.07 12.84
C TRP A 219 -11.35 -4.54 14.23
N GLY A 220 -10.06 -4.36 14.46
CA GLY A 220 -9.54 -3.98 15.77
C GLY A 220 -9.62 -5.08 16.84
N LYS A 221 -9.98 -6.30 16.47
CA LYS A 221 -10.00 -7.49 17.32
C LYS A 221 -8.99 -8.52 16.84
N LYS A 222 -9.31 -9.20 15.76
CA LYS A 222 -8.43 -10.18 15.09
C LYS A 222 -7.72 -9.57 13.88
N PHE A 223 -8.35 -8.61 13.22
CA PHE A 223 -7.84 -7.92 12.05
C PHE A 223 -7.39 -6.51 12.41
N ILE A 224 -6.11 -6.24 12.24
CA ILE A 224 -5.49 -4.94 12.52
C ILE A 224 -5.03 -4.35 11.19
N VAL A 225 -5.75 -3.35 10.71
CA VAL A 225 -5.44 -2.69 9.45
C VAL A 225 -4.55 -1.46 9.70
N LEU A 226 -3.51 -1.31 8.88
CA LEU A 226 -2.63 -0.15 8.85
C LEU A 226 -3.04 0.76 7.68
N PRO A 227 -2.87 2.08 7.80
CA PRO A 227 -3.23 2.99 6.71
C PRO A 227 -2.23 2.90 5.55
N ASN A 228 -2.73 2.76 4.32
CA ASN A 228 -1.95 2.92 3.09
C ASN A 228 -2.82 3.59 2.01
N ALA A 229 -2.50 4.83 1.68
CA ALA A 229 -3.14 5.58 0.61
C ALA A 229 -2.29 5.64 -0.67
N ALA A 230 -1.07 5.08 -0.67
CA ALA A 230 -0.16 5.17 -1.80
C ALA A 230 -0.45 4.14 -2.90
N TYR A 231 -0.88 2.95 -2.52
CA TYR A 231 -1.19 1.86 -3.45
C TYR A 231 -1.99 0.74 -2.74
N GLY A 232 -2.48 -0.21 -3.50
CA GLY A 232 -3.15 -1.39 -2.95
C GLY A 232 -4.30 -1.89 -3.80
N GLU A 233 -4.99 -2.90 -3.29
CA GLU A 233 -6.13 -3.48 -3.99
C GLU A 233 -7.31 -2.51 -4.11
N TRP A 234 -7.41 -1.53 -3.23
CA TRP A 234 -8.38 -0.44 -3.30
C TRP A 234 -8.18 0.41 -4.58
N GLU A 235 -6.92 0.69 -4.94
CA GLU A 235 -6.57 1.40 -6.17
C GLU A 235 -6.88 0.54 -7.41
N ASN A 236 -6.53 -0.76 -7.38
CA ASN A 236 -6.87 -1.68 -8.45
C ASN A 236 -8.38 -1.77 -8.70
N ALA A 237 -9.19 -1.70 -7.64
CA ALA A 237 -10.65 -1.70 -7.75
C ALA A 237 -11.21 -0.43 -8.41
N ILE A 238 -10.55 0.74 -8.29
CA ILE A 238 -10.89 1.95 -9.02
C ILE A 238 -10.74 1.74 -10.53
N TYR A 239 -9.72 1.00 -10.92
CA TYR A 239 -9.39 0.70 -12.32
C TYR A 239 -10.05 -0.59 -12.85
N ASP A 240 -11.01 -1.16 -12.11
CA ASP A 240 -11.68 -2.43 -12.44
C ASP A 240 -10.67 -3.56 -12.74
N TYR A 241 -9.48 -3.50 -12.12
CA TYR A 241 -8.36 -4.45 -12.30
C TYR A 241 -7.75 -4.49 -13.70
N ASP A 242 -8.08 -3.53 -14.57
CA ASP A 242 -7.44 -3.40 -15.88
C ASP A 242 -6.06 -2.75 -15.73
N ARG A 243 -5.03 -3.52 -16.07
CA ARG A 243 -3.62 -3.10 -15.98
C ARG A 243 -3.12 -2.41 -17.25
N ASN A 244 -3.94 -2.39 -18.32
CA ASN A 244 -3.55 -1.86 -19.62
C ASN A 244 -4.08 -0.43 -19.86
N LEU A 245 -4.67 0.20 -18.85
CA LEU A 245 -5.19 1.57 -18.96
C LEU A 245 -4.05 2.57 -19.16
N SER A 246 -4.25 3.49 -20.14
CA SER A 246 -3.38 4.65 -20.28
C SER A 246 -3.50 5.60 -19.05
N PRO A 247 -2.54 6.53 -18.85
CA PRO A 247 -2.63 7.55 -17.80
C PRO A 247 -3.94 8.35 -17.87
N GLU A 248 -4.40 8.71 -19.06
CA GLU A 248 -5.64 9.46 -19.29
C GLU A 248 -6.87 8.62 -18.91
N GLN A 249 -6.87 7.33 -19.27
CA GLN A 249 -7.93 6.40 -18.91
C GLN A 249 -7.99 6.19 -17.39
N LYS A 250 -6.85 6.07 -16.73
CA LYS A 250 -6.78 5.99 -15.26
C LYS A 250 -7.31 7.28 -14.62
N GLU A 251 -6.98 8.45 -15.17
CA GLU A 251 -7.51 9.73 -14.67
C GLU A 251 -9.04 9.80 -14.83
N ALA A 252 -9.57 9.41 -15.99
CA ALA A 252 -11.00 9.36 -16.24
C ALA A 252 -11.70 8.42 -15.24
N LYS A 253 -11.15 7.22 -15.00
CA LYS A 253 -11.67 6.27 -14.00
C LYS A 253 -11.68 6.87 -12.59
N ARG A 254 -10.62 7.54 -12.16
CA ARG A 254 -10.59 8.20 -10.84
C ARG A 254 -11.70 9.26 -10.73
N LYS A 255 -11.86 10.12 -11.75
CA LYS A 255 -12.91 11.16 -11.77
C LYS A 255 -14.31 10.54 -11.72
N GLU A 256 -14.54 9.45 -12.45
CA GLU A 256 -15.81 8.72 -12.45
C GLU A 256 -16.18 8.18 -11.06
N LYS A 257 -15.19 7.74 -10.28
CA LYS A 257 -15.41 7.14 -8.95
C LYS A 257 -15.54 8.16 -7.82
N ILE A 258 -15.31 9.46 -8.08
CA ILE A 258 -15.56 10.51 -7.10
C ILE A 258 -17.07 10.69 -6.94
N ILE A 259 -17.55 10.63 -5.70
CA ILE A 259 -18.96 10.83 -5.39
C ILE A 259 -19.21 12.32 -5.19
N LEU A 260 -20.06 12.88 -6.02
CA LEU A 260 -20.51 14.26 -5.90
C LEU A 260 -21.75 14.36 -4.99
N PRO A 261 -22.01 15.53 -4.38
CA PRO A 261 -23.24 15.73 -3.65
C PRO A 261 -24.45 15.52 -4.58
N PRO A 262 -25.63 15.13 -4.04
CA PRO A 262 -26.85 15.07 -4.84
C PRO A 262 -27.10 16.43 -5.52
N ALA A 263 -27.54 16.41 -6.77
CA ALA A 263 -28.02 17.64 -7.42
C ALA A 263 -29.26 18.15 -6.66
N GLU A 264 -29.29 19.44 -6.39
CA GLU A 264 -30.46 20.12 -5.78
C GLU A 264 -31.67 20.05 -6.70
#